data_0fbce4a5393944376620eb0d3657ee4b
#
_entry.id   0fbce4a5393944376620eb0d3657ee4b
#
_cell.length_a   1.000
_cell.length_b   1.000
_cell.length_c   1.000
_cell.angle_alpha   90.00
_cell.angle_beta   90.00
_cell.angle_gamma   90.00
#
_symmetry.space_group_name_H-M   'P 1'
#
loop_
_entity.id
_entity.type
_entity.pdbx_description
1 polymer ?
#
loop_
_entity_poly.entity_id
_entity_poly.type
_entity_poly.pdbx_seq_one_letter_code
_entity_poly.pdbx_strand_id
1 'polypeptide(L)'
;MVLRVNLTTKRVSKEPIEEKILDQFIGARGLAAKILWDEVKGVDPLSPDNKLIIAAGPFNGLRTPSGGKLVVAAKSPLTGGYGDGNIGTMVSMHLRKAGYMAIIVEGASDKPVYLYVDDDAVHIMSAEGLWGLSTFETEKRLKQVHGNVGVLSIGPAGENLVKYSVVISQEGRAGGRPGIGAVMGSKKLKAIVVRGSKDVEVKDRESFEKYTREVFKLIPTLPAYSFWIRQGTMATVEWANKNRALPTRNFTQVKFEYARTVDGYAMEAMKISRRGCPNCNMVCGNVVLDIEGKESELDYENVGMLGPNTGIAFLNRVAHINRLADEFGIDTISLGAVLGFAMEAAERGVLKEAPKFGDYEGALELTKRIVFRQGELGNLLAEGVKEASEKLGLEEIAMHVKGLEVSAYNCYIYPAMALAYGTCAIGAHHKEAWVIAWEIGSTPMEDSSGKEYVMNYSPEKAKKVVEQQRIRGGMFEMLTACRLPWVELGLDLEWYAKILSSIVGKDHTLDDIYLAADRVYSLIRSYWVREFKGDWDRKMDYPPKRWFEGGVDGQHLDPERYDELLSEYYKIRGWDERGIPTEETLRRLGLDFVVEDLRPWLK
;
A
#
# COMPACT_ATOMS: atom_id res chain seq x y z
N MET A 1 -6.66 -20.03 -13.74
CA MET A 1 -7.57 -19.28 -14.63
C MET A 1 -7.60 -17.82 -14.23
N VAL A 2 -7.71 -16.92 -15.21
CA VAL A 2 -8.04 -15.50 -15.03
C VAL A 2 -9.50 -15.32 -15.42
N LEU A 3 -10.26 -14.62 -14.60
CA LEU A 3 -11.61 -14.18 -14.92
C LEU A 3 -11.55 -12.77 -15.51
N ARG A 4 -12.01 -12.60 -16.74
CA ARG A 4 -12.08 -11.30 -17.42
C ARG A 4 -13.52 -10.83 -17.52
N VAL A 5 -13.79 -9.62 -17.07
CA VAL A 5 -15.13 -9.02 -17.11
C VAL A 5 -15.02 -7.66 -17.79
N ASN A 6 -15.74 -7.48 -18.91
CA ASN A 6 -15.87 -6.20 -19.59
C ASN A 6 -17.23 -5.58 -19.25
N LEU A 7 -17.20 -4.47 -18.52
CA LEU A 7 -18.42 -3.81 -18.06
C LEU A 7 -19.15 -3.03 -19.16
N THR A 8 -18.46 -2.65 -20.22
CA THR A 8 -19.08 -1.97 -21.37
C THR A 8 -19.90 -2.94 -22.20
N THR A 9 -19.33 -4.08 -22.56
CA THR A 9 -19.98 -5.10 -23.42
C THR A 9 -20.73 -6.16 -22.62
N LYS A 10 -20.56 -6.18 -21.29
CA LYS A 10 -21.08 -7.21 -20.37
C LYS A 10 -20.57 -8.61 -20.64
N ARG A 11 -19.46 -8.71 -21.37
CA ARG A 11 -18.82 -9.99 -21.69
C ARG A 11 -18.01 -10.50 -20.50
N VAL A 12 -18.16 -11.79 -20.23
CA VAL A 12 -17.37 -12.53 -19.23
C VAL A 12 -16.64 -13.65 -19.94
N SER A 13 -15.34 -13.79 -19.69
CA SER A 13 -14.52 -14.87 -20.21
C SER A 13 -13.57 -15.41 -19.14
N LYS A 14 -13.15 -16.67 -19.33
CA LYS A 14 -12.18 -17.35 -18.48
C LYS A 14 -10.99 -17.73 -19.34
N GLU A 15 -9.80 -17.35 -18.91
CA GLU A 15 -8.55 -17.53 -19.66
C GLU A 15 -7.58 -18.39 -18.84
N PRO A 16 -6.91 -19.37 -19.45
CA PRO A 16 -5.85 -20.10 -18.76
C PRO A 16 -4.64 -19.18 -18.55
N ILE A 17 -3.89 -19.43 -17.47
CA ILE A 17 -2.60 -18.82 -17.26
C ILE A 17 -1.53 -19.83 -17.67
N GLU A 18 -0.60 -19.43 -18.53
CA GLU A 18 0.53 -20.27 -18.88
C GLU A 18 1.37 -20.56 -17.63
N GLU A 19 1.77 -21.82 -17.45
CA GLU A 19 2.59 -22.25 -16.33
C GLU A 19 3.88 -21.42 -16.22
N LYS A 20 4.51 -21.07 -17.36
CA LYS A 20 5.70 -20.25 -17.43
C LYS A 20 5.51 -18.88 -16.74
N ILE A 21 4.32 -18.27 -16.84
CA ILE A 21 4.03 -16.98 -16.18
C ILE A 21 4.04 -17.16 -14.67
N LEU A 22 3.42 -18.21 -14.15
CA LEU A 22 3.44 -18.48 -12.71
C LEU A 22 4.83 -18.89 -12.21
N ASP A 23 5.61 -19.61 -13.00
CA ASP A 23 7.00 -19.93 -12.66
C ASP A 23 7.87 -18.67 -12.56
N GLN A 24 7.67 -17.69 -13.43
CA GLN A 24 8.46 -16.46 -13.46
C GLN A 24 7.99 -15.38 -12.46
N PHE A 25 6.67 -15.23 -12.28
CA PHE A 25 6.06 -14.13 -11.53
C PHE A 25 5.37 -14.55 -10.25
N ILE A 26 5.25 -15.86 -9.99
CA ILE A 26 4.67 -16.49 -8.79
C ILE A 26 3.17 -16.22 -8.65
N GLY A 27 2.76 -14.97 -8.52
CA GLY A 27 1.36 -14.58 -8.35
C GLY A 27 1.20 -13.13 -7.91
N ALA A 28 0.00 -12.76 -7.57
CA ALA A 28 -0.38 -11.45 -6.99
C ALA A 28 0.33 -10.27 -7.67
N ARG A 29 1.23 -9.55 -6.99
CA ARG A 29 1.95 -8.41 -7.57
C ARG A 29 2.68 -8.77 -8.87
N GLY A 30 3.35 -9.91 -8.92
CA GLY A 30 4.05 -10.34 -10.11
C GLY A 30 3.12 -10.56 -11.30
N LEU A 31 2.00 -11.23 -11.07
CA LEU A 31 0.97 -11.44 -12.08
C LEU A 31 0.32 -10.11 -12.50
N ALA A 32 -0.02 -9.25 -11.55
CA ALA A 32 -0.59 -7.93 -11.82
C ALA A 32 0.35 -7.06 -12.66
N ALA A 33 1.64 -7.03 -12.33
CA ALA A 33 2.64 -6.28 -13.08
C ALA A 33 2.74 -6.77 -14.54
N LYS A 34 2.73 -8.09 -14.74
CA LYS A 34 2.76 -8.69 -16.08
C LYS A 34 1.51 -8.33 -16.90
N ILE A 35 0.33 -8.42 -16.29
CA ILE A 35 -0.93 -8.06 -16.96
C ILE A 35 -0.93 -6.56 -17.32
N LEU A 36 -0.54 -5.68 -16.42
CA LEU A 36 -0.49 -4.24 -16.70
C LEU A 36 0.52 -3.91 -17.80
N TRP A 37 1.68 -4.56 -17.79
CA TRP A 37 2.64 -4.41 -18.86
C TRP A 37 2.06 -4.78 -20.23
N ASP A 38 1.40 -5.94 -20.31
CA ASP A 38 0.88 -6.46 -21.57
C ASP A 38 -0.34 -5.67 -22.09
N GLU A 39 -1.17 -5.15 -21.21
CA GLU A 39 -2.52 -4.71 -21.57
C GLU A 39 -2.80 -3.22 -21.33
N VAL A 40 -1.97 -2.51 -20.56
CA VAL A 40 -2.21 -1.10 -20.21
C VAL A 40 -1.03 -0.25 -20.61
N LYS A 41 -1.07 0.30 -21.83
CA LYS A 41 -0.02 1.13 -22.43
C LYS A 41 -0.59 2.44 -22.94
N GLY A 42 -0.09 3.56 -22.41
CA GLY A 42 -0.48 4.89 -22.84
C GLY A 42 -1.95 5.24 -22.57
N VAL A 43 -2.53 4.66 -21.53
CA VAL A 43 -3.96 4.74 -21.20
C VAL A 43 -4.17 5.81 -20.14
N ASP A 44 -5.26 6.59 -20.27
CA ASP A 44 -5.73 7.44 -19.16
C ASP A 44 -6.21 6.56 -18.00
N PRO A 45 -5.69 6.76 -16.78
CA PRO A 45 -6.03 5.91 -15.64
C PRO A 45 -7.52 5.86 -15.27
N LEU A 46 -8.28 6.90 -15.56
CA LEU A 46 -9.72 6.96 -15.27
C LEU A 46 -10.59 6.65 -16.50
N SER A 47 -9.99 6.24 -17.61
CA SER A 47 -10.70 5.80 -18.81
C SER A 47 -11.18 4.35 -18.71
N PRO A 48 -12.16 3.95 -19.54
CA PRO A 48 -12.58 2.55 -19.64
C PRO A 48 -11.45 1.58 -20.04
N ASP A 49 -10.40 2.08 -20.70
CA ASP A 49 -9.27 1.27 -21.19
C ASP A 49 -8.30 0.87 -20.08
N ASN A 50 -8.31 1.54 -18.93
CA ASN A 50 -7.56 1.07 -17.78
C ASN A 50 -8.16 -0.24 -17.25
N LYS A 51 -7.33 -1.07 -16.64
CA LYS A 51 -7.74 -2.36 -16.10
C LYS A 51 -7.58 -2.38 -14.59
N LEU A 52 -8.65 -2.81 -13.91
CA LEU A 52 -8.60 -3.14 -12.50
C LEU A 52 -8.26 -4.61 -12.38
N ILE A 53 -7.21 -4.92 -11.64
CA ILE A 53 -6.74 -6.29 -11.43
C ILE A 53 -6.86 -6.64 -9.96
N ILE A 54 -7.55 -7.73 -9.67
CA ILE A 54 -7.63 -8.35 -8.35
C ILE A 54 -6.85 -9.65 -8.46
N ALA A 55 -5.65 -9.69 -7.87
CA ALA A 55 -4.72 -10.79 -8.05
C ALA A 55 -4.45 -11.55 -6.75
N ALA A 56 -4.69 -12.85 -6.78
CA ALA A 56 -4.34 -13.78 -5.72
C ALA A 56 -2.93 -14.32 -5.89
N GLY A 57 -2.36 -14.82 -4.81
CA GLY A 57 -1.10 -15.54 -4.81
C GLY A 57 -1.27 -17.01 -4.41
N PRO A 58 -0.17 -17.76 -4.42
CA PRO A 58 -0.23 -19.20 -4.12
C PRO A 58 -0.71 -19.52 -2.71
N PHE A 59 -0.57 -18.61 -1.75
CA PHE A 59 -0.99 -18.83 -0.38
C PHE A 59 -2.50 -18.66 -0.16
N ASN A 60 -3.20 -18.04 -1.11
CA ASN A 60 -4.62 -17.76 -0.97
C ASN A 60 -5.48 -19.02 -1.15
N GLY A 61 -6.63 -19.03 -0.51
CA GLY A 61 -7.57 -20.15 -0.55
C GLY A 61 -7.16 -21.37 0.27
N LEU A 62 -6.00 -21.31 0.93
CA LEU A 62 -5.41 -22.35 1.76
C LEU A 62 -5.23 -21.86 3.19
N ARG A 63 -5.12 -22.79 4.13
CA ARG A 63 -4.79 -22.44 5.52
C ARG A 63 -3.30 -22.20 5.68
N THR A 64 -2.81 -21.09 5.13
CA THR A 64 -1.43 -20.64 5.27
C THR A 64 -1.29 -19.57 6.35
N PRO A 65 -0.21 -19.57 7.13
CA PRO A 65 -0.01 -18.55 8.17
C PRO A 65 0.04 -17.14 7.56
N SER A 66 -0.85 -16.25 8.04
CA SER A 66 -0.94 -14.86 7.57
C SER A 66 -1.14 -14.70 6.05
N GLY A 67 -1.69 -15.70 5.38
CA GLY A 67 -1.92 -15.74 3.92
C GLY A 67 -3.25 -15.14 3.45
N GLY A 68 -3.92 -14.35 4.27
CA GLY A 68 -5.26 -13.80 4.00
C GLY A 68 -5.26 -12.46 3.27
N LYS A 69 -4.25 -12.18 2.46
CA LYS A 69 -4.15 -10.94 1.67
C LYS A 69 -4.25 -11.24 0.17
N LEU A 70 -4.61 -10.22 -0.61
CA LEU A 70 -4.49 -10.23 -2.07
C LEU A 70 -4.05 -8.85 -2.55
N VAL A 71 -3.76 -8.71 -3.83
CA VAL A 71 -3.32 -7.46 -4.46
C VAL A 71 -4.43 -6.89 -5.34
N VAL A 72 -4.69 -5.59 -5.17
CA VAL A 72 -5.49 -4.79 -6.09
C VAL A 72 -4.55 -3.88 -6.87
N ALA A 73 -4.65 -3.82 -8.18
CA ALA A 73 -3.71 -3.09 -9.03
C ALA A 73 -4.41 -2.46 -10.24
N ALA A 74 -3.82 -1.37 -10.72
CA ALA A 74 -4.21 -0.66 -11.95
C ALA A 74 -3.12 0.37 -12.30
N LYS A 75 -3.22 1.01 -13.45
CA LYS A 75 -2.50 2.27 -13.66
C LYS A 75 -3.07 3.32 -12.71
N SER A 76 -2.19 3.99 -11.96
CA SER A 76 -2.59 4.91 -10.91
C SER A 76 -3.08 6.26 -11.45
N PRO A 77 -4.27 6.74 -11.07
CA PRO A 77 -4.70 8.10 -11.38
C PRO A 77 -3.97 9.16 -10.56
N LEU A 78 -3.39 8.78 -9.41
CA LEU A 78 -2.63 9.69 -8.56
C LEU A 78 -1.21 9.93 -9.08
N THR A 79 -0.53 8.87 -9.52
CA THR A 79 0.88 8.93 -9.92
C THR A 79 1.10 8.89 -11.43
N GLY A 80 0.17 8.35 -12.20
CA GLY A 80 0.33 8.10 -13.64
C GLY A 80 1.16 6.86 -13.98
N GLY A 81 1.70 6.18 -12.97
CA GLY A 81 2.51 4.97 -13.10
C GLY A 81 1.80 3.71 -12.60
N TYR A 82 2.60 2.72 -12.26
CA TYR A 82 2.11 1.48 -11.66
C TYR A 82 1.52 1.76 -10.26
N GLY A 83 0.33 1.26 -10.01
CA GLY A 83 -0.32 1.35 -8.71
C GLY A 83 -0.81 -0.01 -8.23
N ASP A 84 -0.53 -0.32 -6.97
CA ASP A 84 -1.10 -1.48 -6.30
C ASP A 84 -1.24 -1.29 -4.79
N GLY A 85 -1.87 -2.25 -4.15
CA GLY A 85 -1.88 -2.39 -2.71
C GLY A 85 -2.31 -3.80 -2.33
N ASN A 86 -1.76 -4.31 -1.23
CA ASN A 86 -2.30 -5.53 -0.63
C ASN A 86 -3.41 -5.20 0.35
N ILE A 87 -4.39 -6.08 0.44
CA ILE A 87 -5.54 -5.92 1.33
C ILE A 87 -5.87 -7.25 2.01
N GLY A 88 -6.08 -7.21 3.33
CA GLY A 88 -6.60 -8.34 4.09
C GLY A 88 -8.10 -8.49 3.83
N THR A 89 -8.54 -9.63 3.32
CA THR A 89 -9.93 -9.80 2.89
C THR A 89 -10.32 -11.27 2.76
N MET A 90 -11.58 -11.59 3.03
CA MET A 90 -12.14 -12.92 2.72
C MET A 90 -12.17 -13.23 1.22
N VAL A 91 -12.11 -12.20 0.35
CA VAL A 91 -11.97 -12.43 -1.10
C VAL A 91 -10.69 -13.21 -1.41
N SER A 92 -9.63 -13.06 -0.63
CA SER A 92 -8.39 -13.84 -0.77
C SER A 92 -8.60 -15.35 -0.67
N MET A 93 -9.54 -15.75 0.18
CA MET A 93 -9.90 -17.16 0.35
C MET A 93 -10.84 -17.62 -0.76
N HIS A 94 -11.90 -16.87 -0.99
CA HIS A 94 -12.96 -17.24 -1.93
C HIS A 94 -12.52 -17.22 -3.39
N LEU A 95 -11.65 -16.29 -3.79
CA LEU A 95 -11.21 -16.14 -5.18
C LEU A 95 -10.51 -17.42 -5.69
N ARG A 96 -9.56 -17.91 -4.91
CA ARG A 96 -8.83 -19.16 -5.24
C ARG A 96 -9.77 -20.36 -5.20
N LYS A 97 -10.67 -20.42 -4.24
CA LYS A 97 -11.69 -21.49 -4.13
C LYS A 97 -12.75 -21.41 -5.22
N ALA A 98 -12.93 -20.26 -5.85
CA ALA A 98 -13.77 -20.14 -7.05
C ALA A 98 -13.03 -20.60 -8.34
N GLY A 99 -11.70 -20.84 -8.25
CA GLY A 99 -10.89 -21.34 -9.35
C GLY A 99 -10.08 -20.27 -10.07
N TYR A 100 -9.97 -19.06 -9.52
CA TYR A 100 -9.29 -17.95 -10.19
C TYR A 100 -8.03 -17.49 -9.45
N MET A 101 -6.99 -17.18 -10.24
CA MET A 101 -5.78 -16.47 -9.76
C MET A 101 -5.94 -14.96 -9.85
N ALA A 102 -6.78 -14.47 -10.76
CA ALA A 102 -7.05 -13.05 -10.90
C ALA A 102 -8.42 -12.80 -11.51
N ILE A 103 -8.94 -11.60 -11.20
CA ILE A 103 -10.04 -10.97 -11.92
C ILE A 103 -9.48 -9.74 -12.62
N ILE A 104 -9.76 -9.59 -13.92
CA ILE A 104 -9.49 -8.38 -14.67
C ILE A 104 -10.82 -7.73 -15.02
N VAL A 105 -11.03 -6.51 -14.55
CA VAL A 105 -12.21 -5.72 -14.91
C VAL A 105 -11.80 -4.61 -15.87
N GLU A 106 -12.38 -4.62 -17.05
CA GLU A 106 -12.14 -3.65 -18.12
C GLU A 106 -13.45 -2.99 -18.56
N GLY A 107 -13.34 -1.92 -19.35
CA GLY A 107 -14.50 -1.14 -19.75
C GLY A 107 -15.08 -0.31 -18.61
N ALA A 108 -16.27 0.17 -18.77
CA ALA A 108 -17.04 0.90 -17.76
C ALA A 108 -18.54 0.69 -17.97
N SER A 109 -19.30 0.59 -16.87
CA SER A 109 -20.75 0.51 -16.92
C SER A 109 -21.35 1.91 -17.04
N ASP A 110 -22.50 2.02 -17.71
CA ASP A 110 -23.28 3.27 -17.78
C ASP A 110 -23.96 3.58 -16.44
N LYS A 111 -24.36 2.53 -15.73
CA LYS A 111 -25.04 2.61 -14.43
C LYS A 111 -24.22 1.90 -13.36
N PRO A 112 -24.38 2.27 -12.08
CA PRO A 112 -23.70 1.57 -10.99
C PRO A 112 -24.00 0.09 -10.97
N VAL A 113 -22.93 -0.71 -10.88
CA VAL A 113 -22.99 -2.18 -10.81
C VAL A 113 -22.06 -2.71 -9.72
N TYR A 114 -22.28 -3.97 -9.34
CA TYR A 114 -21.30 -4.75 -8.63
C TYR A 114 -21.12 -6.11 -9.30
N LEU A 115 -19.96 -6.71 -9.14
CA LEU A 115 -19.64 -8.02 -9.67
C LEU A 115 -19.91 -9.07 -8.60
N TYR A 116 -20.67 -10.12 -8.94
CA TYR A 116 -20.89 -11.27 -8.08
C TYR A 116 -20.36 -12.53 -8.74
N VAL A 117 -19.35 -13.13 -8.10
CA VAL A 117 -18.72 -14.37 -8.53
C VAL A 117 -19.11 -15.49 -7.54
N ASP A 118 -19.78 -16.52 -8.01
CA ASP A 118 -20.16 -17.72 -7.26
C ASP A 118 -19.61 -18.93 -7.99
N ASP A 119 -18.38 -19.34 -7.65
CA ASP A 119 -17.63 -20.37 -8.39
C ASP A 119 -17.60 -20.04 -9.91
N ASP A 120 -18.20 -20.87 -10.74
CA ASP A 120 -18.25 -20.69 -12.19
C ASP A 120 -19.29 -19.66 -12.67
N ALA A 121 -20.25 -19.31 -11.83
CA ALA A 121 -21.30 -18.35 -12.14
C ALA A 121 -20.81 -16.93 -11.86
N VAL A 122 -20.87 -16.08 -12.88
CA VAL A 122 -20.42 -14.69 -12.79
C VAL A 122 -21.55 -13.76 -13.25
N HIS A 123 -21.90 -12.81 -12.38
CA HIS A 123 -23.03 -11.91 -12.62
C HIS A 123 -22.59 -10.45 -12.46
N ILE A 124 -23.01 -9.62 -13.40
CA ILE A 124 -22.93 -8.16 -13.28
C ILE A 124 -24.29 -7.71 -12.74
N MET A 125 -24.31 -7.29 -11.48
CA MET A 125 -25.52 -6.95 -10.74
C MET A 125 -25.72 -5.44 -10.66
N SER A 126 -26.97 -4.98 -10.63
CA SER A 126 -27.23 -3.57 -10.35
C SER A 126 -26.80 -3.18 -8.94
N ALA A 127 -26.07 -2.09 -8.84
CA ALA A 127 -25.73 -1.45 -7.56
C ALA A 127 -26.63 -0.24 -7.25
N GLU A 128 -27.81 -0.18 -7.86
CA GLU A 128 -28.83 0.82 -7.48
C GLU A 128 -29.21 0.61 -6.01
N GLY A 129 -29.22 1.72 -5.25
CA GLY A 129 -29.41 1.67 -3.80
C GLY A 129 -28.14 1.33 -2.98
N LEU A 130 -27.02 0.97 -3.63
CA LEU A 130 -25.71 0.83 -2.98
C LEU A 130 -24.80 2.02 -3.27
N TRP A 131 -24.91 2.60 -4.45
CA TRP A 131 -24.12 3.79 -4.82
C TRP A 131 -24.49 4.97 -3.89
N GLY A 132 -23.47 5.63 -3.35
CA GLY A 132 -23.61 6.67 -2.33
C GLY A 132 -23.51 6.18 -0.90
N LEU A 133 -23.60 4.87 -0.66
CA LEU A 133 -23.45 4.30 0.68
C LEU A 133 -21.97 4.19 1.11
N SER A 134 -21.76 4.18 2.43
CA SER A 134 -20.46 3.87 3.00
C SER A 134 -20.00 2.46 2.63
N THR A 135 -18.69 2.22 2.73
CA THR A 135 -18.12 0.87 2.54
C THR A 135 -18.68 -0.12 3.56
N PHE A 136 -18.90 0.30 4.80
CA PHE A 136 -19.43 -0.55 5.87
C PHE A 136 -20.87 -0.98 5.58
N GLU A 137 -21.73 -0.06 5.23
CA GLU A 137 -23.12 -0.36 4.90
C GLU A 137 -23.24 -1.20 3.61
N THR A 138 -22.39 -0.92 2.62
CA THR A 138 -22.33 -1.69 1.37
C THR A 138 -21.99 -3.16 1.64
N GLU A 139 -20.93 -3.43 2.39
CA GLU A 139 -20.51 -4.79 2.73
C GLU A 139 -21.58 -5.52 3.54
N LYS A 140 -22.18 -4.85 4.52
CA LYS A 140 -23.26 -5.40 5.33
C LYS A 140 -24.44 -5.84 4.48
N ARG A 141 -24.93 -4.98 3.58
CA ARG A 141 -26.06 -5.31 2.69
C ARG A 141 -25.74 -6.45 1.73
N LEU A 142 -24.53 -6.45 1.15
CA LEU A 142 -24.12 -7.51 0.24
C LEU A 142 -24.00 -8.87 0.94
N LYS A 143 -23.53 -8.90 2.19
CA LYS A 143 -23.51 -10.12 3.01
C LYS A 143 -24.92 -10.60 3.41
N GLN A 144 -25.84 -9.67 3.64
CA GLN A 144 -27.25 -10.03 3.89
C GLN A 144 -27.89 -10.71 2.67
N VAL A 145 -27.54 -10.28 1.47
CA VAL A 145 -28.07 -10.85 0.22
C VAL A 145 -27.38 -12.17 -0.16
N HIS A 146 -26.05 -12.21 -0.07
CA HIS A 146 -25.24 -13.30 -0.63
C HIS A 146 -24.71 -14.30 0.41
N GLY A 147 -24.85 -14.01 1.70
CA GLY A 147 -24.39 -14.88 2.80
C GLY A 147 -22.89 -14.83 3.02
N ASN A 148 -22.27 -16.00 3.15
CA ASN A 148 -20.84 -16.12 3.42
C ASN A 148 -20.00 -15.83 2.16
N VAL A 149 -19.65 -14.59 1.99
CA VAL A 149 -18.87 -14.07 0.84
C VAL A 149 -17.76 -13.16 1.29
N GLY A 150 -16.73 -12.99 0.43
CA GLY A 150 -15.78 -11.90 0.54
C GLY A 150 -16.29 -10.69 -0.24
N VAL A 151 -16.04 -9.50 0.26
CA VAL A 151 -16.47 -8.24 -0.37
C VAL A 151 -15.30 -7.26 -0.44
N LEU A 152 -15.07 -6.71 -1.62
CA LEU A 152 -14.24 -5.52 -1.84
C LEU A 152 -15.18 -4.40 -2.29
N SER A 153 -15.12 -3.24 -1.67
CA SER A 153 -16.02 -2.13 -2.04
C SER A 153 -15.30 -0.78 -2.01
N ILE A 154 -15.90 0.19 -2.70
CA ILE A 154 -15.54 1.59 -2.62
C ILE A 154 -16.64 2.37 -1.88
N GLY A 155 -16.23 3.49 -1.29
CA GLY A 155 -17.14 4.44 -0.69
C GLY A 155 -17.33 5.68 -1.58
N PRO A 156 -17.94 6.72 -1.01
CA PRO A 156 -18.16 8.00 -1.73
C PRO A 156 -16.87 8.61 -2.30
N ALA A 157 -15.71 8.43 -1.66
CA ALA A 157 -14.45 8.95 -2.19
C ALA A 157 -14.08 8.32 -3.54
N GLY A 158 -14.21 7.00 -3.69
CA GLY A 158 -13.99 6.32 -4.96
C GLY A 158 -15.03 6.70 -6.01
N GLU A 159 -16.29 6.81 -5.61
CA GLU A 159 -17.39 7.24 -6.48
C GLU A 159 -17.17 8.65 -7.04
N ASN A 160 -16.60 9.55 -6.24
CA ASN A 160 -16.28 10.93 -6.60
C ASN A 160 -14.87 11.10 -7.18
N LEU A 161 -14.20 10.01 -7.50
CA LEU A 161 -12.88 9.99 -8.14
C LEU A 161 -11.79 10.73 -7.36
N VAL A 162 -11.85 10.68 -6.03
CA VAL A 162 -10.76 11.20 -5.19
C VAL A 162 -9.51 10.37 -5.48
N LYS A 163 -8.42 11.02 -5.87
CA LYS A 163 -7.23 10.34 -6.43
C LYS A 163 -6.42 9.51 -5.43
N TYR A 164 -6.78 9.54 -4.16
CA TYR A 164 -6.23 8.68 -3.12
C TYR A 164 -7.33 7.88 -2.39
N SER A 165 -8.42 7.61 -3.09
CA SER A 165 -9.43 6.66 -2.64
C SER A 165 -8.94 5.23 -2.75
N VAL A 166 -9.43 4.37 -1.87
CA VAL A 166 -8.99 2.99 -1.69
C VAL A 166 -10.14 2.01 -1.81
N VAL A 167 -9.78 0.75 -1.89
CA VAL A 167 -10.70 -0.38 -1.78
C VAL A 167 -10.72 -0.83 -0.32
N ILE A 168 -11.92 -1.05 0.22
CA ILE A 168 -12.14 -1.44 1.61
C ILE A 168 -12.74 -2.84 1.69
N SER A 169 -12.36 -3.58 2.72
CA SER A 169 -12.92 -4.87 3.10
C SER A 169 -12.91 -5.01 4.62
N GLN A 170 -13.85 -5.77 5.17
CA GLN A 170 -13.89 -6.11 6.59
C GLN A 170 -13.84 -4.89 7.54
N GLU A 171 -14.51 -3.80 7.18
CA GLU A 171 -14.68 -2.59 8.02
C GLU A 171 -13.38 -1.95 8.52
N GLY A 172 -12.33 -1.92 7.73
CA GLY A 172 -11.07 -1.28 8.13
C GLY A 172 -9.84 -1.79 7.42
N ARG A 173 -9.98 -2.84 6.61
CA ARG A 173 -8.89 -3.29 5.74
C ARG A 173 -8.94 -2.49 4.45
N ALA A 174 -7.85 -1.82 4.13
CA ALA A 174 -7.73 -0.95 2.97
C ALA A 174 -6.58 -1.38 2.07
N GLY A 175 -6.74 -1.20 0.77
CA GLY A 175 -5.69 -1.42 -0.22
C GLY A 175 -5.85 -0.51 -1.43
N GLY A 176 -4.73 -0.26 -2.11
CA GLY A 176 -4.74 0.52 -3.34
C GLY A 176 -4.64 2.03 -3.13
N ARG A 177 -3.74 2.47 -2.24
CA ARG A 177 -3.47 3.89 -1.94
C ARG A 177 -3.33 4.80 -3.17
N PRO A 178 -2.63 4.41 -4.25
CA PRO A 178 -2.51 5.31 -5.41
C PRO A 178 -3.78 5.40 -6.27
N GLY A 179 -4.93 5.46 -5.65
CA GLY A 179 -6.19 5.79 -6.30
C GLY A 179 -6.94 4.62 -6.93
N ILE A 180 -6.72 3.39 -6.49
CA ILE A 180 -7.42 2.21 -7.06
C ILE A 180 -8.93 2.31 -6.82
N GLY A 181 -9.37 2.93 -5.72
CA GLY A 181 -10.79 3.23 -5.48
C GLY A 181 -11.40 4.12 -6.56
N ALA A 182 -10.67 5.12 -7.03
CA ALA A 182 -11.11 5.98 -8.14
C ALA A 182 -11.18 5.22 -9.47
N VAL A 183 -10.29 4.27 -9.70
CA VAL A 183 -10.37 3.39 -10.88
C VAL A 183 -11.67 2.58 -10.87
N MET A 184 -12.04 1.99 -9.73
CA MET A 184 -13.34 1.33 -9.58
C MET A 184 -14.50 2.32 -9.81
N GLY A 185 -14.44 3.49 -9.20
CA GLY A 185 -15.46 4.53 -9.35
C GLY A 185 -15.66 4.98 -10.80
N SER A 186 -14.55 5.14 -11.55
CA SER A 186 -14.60 5.51 -12.98
C SER A 186 -15.29 4.46 -13.85
N LYS A 187 -15.30 3.21 -13.41
CA LYS A 187 -15.98 2.08 -14.07
C LYS A 187 -17.42 1.90 -13.59
N LYS A 188 -17.90 2.73 -12.68
CA LYS A 188 -19.19 2.55 -11.99
C LYS A 188 -19.31 1.21 -11.27
N LEU A 189 -18.18 0.66 -10.84
CA LEU A 189 -18.11 -0.61 -10.10
C LEU A 189 -18.07 -0.33 -8.59
N LYS A 190 -19.18 -0.57 -7.92
CA LYS A 190 -19.34 -0.32 -6.48
C LYS A 190 -18.63 -1.35 -5.61
N ALA A 191 -18.69 -2.62 -6.03
CA ALA A 191 -18.13 -3.71 -5.24
C ALA A 191 -17.82 -4.94 -6.10
N ILE A 192 -16.98 -5.80 -5.55
CA ILE A 192 -16.69 -7.16 -6.05
C ILE A 192 -17.00 -8.13 -4.91
N VAL A 193 -17.92 -9.05 -5.16
CA VAL A 193 -18.40 -10.05 -4.21
C VAL A 193 -18.00 -11.43 -4.71
N VAL A 194 -17.32 -12.21 -3.90
CA VAL A 194 -16.81 -13.52 -4.32
C VAL A 194 -17.17 -14.60 -3.32
N ARG A 195 -17.72 -15.71 -3.83
CA ARG A 195 -17.90 -16.95 -3.13
C ARG A 195 -17.21 -18.08 -3.92
N GLY A 196 -16.39 -18.85 -3.24
CA GLY A 196 -15.73 -20.04 -3.80
C GLY A 196 -15.90 -21.22 -2.86
N SER A 197 -16.19 -22.38 -3.42
CA SER A 197 -16.42 -23.61 -2.67
C SER A 197 -15.53 -24.78 -3.08
N LYS A 198 -14.71 -24.61 -4.12
CA LYS A 198 -13.82 -25.64 -4.64
C LYS A 198 -12.58 -25.81 -3.77
N ASP A 199 -11.98 -26.99 -3.81
CA ASP A 199 -10.65 -27.18 -3.21
C ASP A 199 -9.56 -26.52 -4.05
N VAL A 200 -8.57 -25.97 -3.36
CA VAL A 200 -7.36 -25.47 -3.99
C VAL A 200 -6.32 -26.58 -4.02
N GLU A 201 -5.77 -26.84 -5.21
CA GLU A 201 -4.76 -27.88 -5.39
C GLU A 201 -3.47 -27.57 -4.62
N VAL A 202 -2.97 -28.58 -3.92
CA VAL A 202 -1.65 -28.56 -3.26
C VAL A 202 -0.91 -29.82 -3.71
N LYS A 203 0.23 -29.66 -4.35
CA LYS A 203 0.97 -30.79 -4.96
C LYS A 203 1.54 -31.75 -3.92
N ASP A 204 2.10 -31.23 -2.84
CA ASP A 204 2.59 -32.01 -1.68
C ASP A 204 1.80 -31.61 -0.43
N ARG A 205 0.62 -32.21 -0.28
CA ARG A 205 -0.28 -31.88 0.83
C ARG A 205 0.29 -32.28 2.20
N GLU A 206 1.01 -33.38 2.28
CA GLU A 206 1.60 -33.83 3.55
C GLU A 206 2.59 -32.81 4.09
N SER A 207 3.56 -32.40 3.27
CA SER A 207 4.54 -31.38 3.64
C SER A 207 3.88 -30.03 3.93
N PHE A 208 2.89 -29.63 3.13
CA PHE A 208 2.12 -28.40 3.33
C PHE A 208 1.44 -28.37 4.71
N GLU A 209 0.71 -29.42 5.06
CA GLU A 209 0.02 -29.50 6.34
C GLU A 209 0.98 -29.54 7.53
N LYS A 210 2.11 -30.24 7.37
CA LYS A 210 3.17 -30.27 8.37
C LYS A 210 3.75 -28.88 8.60
N TYR A 211 4.22 -28.21 7.56
CA TYR A 211 4.88 -26.89 7.68
C TYR A 211 3.93 -25.82 8.20
N THR A 212 2.72 -25.75 7.68
CA THR A 212 1.74 -24.74 8.13
C THR A 212 1.34 -24.96 9.57
N ARG A 213 1.15 -26.21 10.01
CA ARG A 213 0.85 -26.54 11.40
C ARG A 213 1.99 -26.12 12.34
N GLU A 214 3.24 -26.39 11.93
CA GLU A 214 4.42 -26.00 12.72
C GLU A 214 4.51 -24.48 12.86
N VAL A 215 4.31 -23.73 11.78
CA VAL A 215 4.37 -22.26 11.82
C VAL A 215 3.24 -21.68 12.68
N PHE A 216 2.02 -22.17 12.55
CA PHE A 216 0.91 -21.72 13.40
C PHE A 216 1.16 -21.93 14.89
N LYS A 217 1.85 -23.02 15.26
CA LYS A 217 2.25 -23.28 16.64
C LYS A 217 3.43 -22.43 17.08
N LEU A 218 4.36 -22.16 16.17
CA LEU A 218 5.59 -21.42 16.46
C LEU A 218 5.32 -19.94 16.77
N ILE A 219 4.51 -19.28 15.96
CA ILE A 219 4.27 -17.83 16.06
C ILE A 219 3.92 -17.39 17.51
N PRO A 220 2.95 -17.99 18.22
CA PRO A 220 2.61 -17.57 19.58
C PRO A 220 3.73 -17.80 20.61
N THR A 221 4.74 -18.59 20.30
CA THR A 221 5.87 -18.88 21.21
C THR A 221 7.03 -17.90 21.06
N LEU A 222 7.01 -17.06 20.04
CA LEU A 222 8.08 -16.10 19.79
C LEU A 222 8.05 -14.99 20.86
N PRO A 223 9.22 -14.53 21.37
CA PRO A 223 9.28 -13.67 22.56
C PRO A 223 8.47 -12.38 22.48
N ALA A 224 8.42 -11.73 21.32
CA ALA A 224 7.71 -10.47 21.15
C ALA A 224 6.19 -10.63 20.96
N TYR A 225 5.68 -11.86 20.85
CA TYR A 225 4.26 -12.11 20.51
C TYR A 225 3.28 -11.52 21.52
N SER A 226 3.55 -11.67 22.82
CA SER A 226 2.65 -11.18 23.87
C SER A 226 2.50 -9.66 23.86
N PHE A 227 3.58 -8.94 23.59
CA PHE A 227 3.53 -7.49 23.43
C PHE A 227 2.84 -7.09 22.12
N TRP A 228 3.12 -7.83 21.04
CA TRP A 228 2.50 -7.61 19.74
C TRP A 228 0.96 -7.68 19.80
N ILE A 229 0.39 -8.70 20.41
CA ILE A 229 -1.08 -8.83 20.50
C ILE A 229 -1.73 -7.76 21.37
N ARG A 230 -0.96 -7.07 22.23
CA ARG A 230 -1.45 -5.94 23.02
C ARG A 230 -1.53 -4.65 22.19
N GLN A 231 -0.48 -4.30 21.47
CA GLN A 231 -0.38 -3.01 20.80
C GLN A 231 -0.35 -3.10 19.28
N GLY A 232 0.11 -4.21 18.70
CA GLY A 232 0.34 -4.31 17.26
C GLY A 232 1.27 -3.21 16.76
N THR A 233 0.99 -2.65 15.61
CA THR A 233 1.79 -1.54 15.05
C THR A 233 1.68 -0.24 15.84
N MET A 234 0.69 -0.09 16.74
CA MET A 234 0.55 1.11 17.58
C MET A 234 1.75 1.36 18.50
N ALA A 235 2.53 0.33 18.81
CA ALA A 235 3.80 0.47 19.51
C ALA A 235 4.78 1.43 18.82
N THR A 236 4.64 1.61 17.52
CA THR A 236 5.52 2.45 16.71
C THR A 236 5.35 3.94 16.98
N VAL A 237 4.22 4.40 17.53
CA VAL A 237 4.03 5.83 17.87
C VAL A 237 5.08 6.28 18.87
N GLU A 238 5.22 5.59 19.99
CA GLU A 238 6.22 5.92 21.02
C GLU A 238 7.65 5.76 20.48
N TRP A 239 7.89 4.67 19.77
CA TRP A 239 9.20 4.40 19.14
C TRP A 239 9.61 5.51 18.17
N ALA A 240 8.71 5.92 17.26
CA ALA A 240 8.98 6.98 16.29
C ALA A 240 9.16 8.34 16.96
N ASN A 241 8.35 8.64 17.98
CA ASN A 241 8.47 9.88 18.76
C ASN A 241 9.82 9.96 19.47
N LYS A 242 10.28 8.85 20.04
CA LYS A 242 11.59 8.75 20.70
C LYS A 242 12.75 8.90 19.72
N ASN A 243 12.64 8.31 18.53
CA ASN A 243 13.70 8.27 17.53
C ASN A 243 13.62 9.41 16.49
N ARG A 244 12.92 10.50 16.78
CA ARG A 244 12.83 11.68 15.91
C ARG A 244 12.33 11.34 14.49
N ALA A 245 11.37 10.43 14.39
CA ALA A 245 10.81 9.95 13.13
C ALA A 245 9.29 10.12 13.03
N LEU A 246 8.61 10.59 14.10
CA LEU A 246 7.17 10.78 14.08
C LEU A 246 6.82 12.05 13.30
N PRO A 247 6.14 11.96 12.15
CA PRO A 247 5.75 13.16 11.41
C PRO A 247 4.78 13.98 12.25
N THR A 248 5.12 15.25 12.43
CA THR A 248 4.34 16.18 13.26
C THR A 248 4.14 17.48 12.49
N ARG A 249 2.89 17.93 12.38
CA ARG A 249 2.50 19.17 11.68
C ARG A 249 3.15 19.28 10.30
N ASN A 250 2.72 18.43 9.39
CA ASN A 250 3.22 18.32 8.02
C ASN A 250 4.74 18.11 7.94
N PHE A 251 5.27 17.21 8.76
CA PHE A 251 6.71 16.88 8.77
C PHE A 251 7.64 18.05 9.16
N THR A 252 7.10 19.13 9.73
CA THR A 252 7.91 20.26 10.22
C THR A 252 8.61 19.95 11.54
N GLN A 253 8.09 18.98 12.27
CA GLN A 253 8.59 18.51 13.56
C GLN A 253 8.66 16.98 13.57
N VAL A 254 9.31 16.42 14.59
CA VAL A 254 9.57 14.98 14.72
C VAL A 254 9.22 14.42 16.07
N LYS A 255 8.76 15.27 16.96
CA LYS A 255 8.25 14.91 18.27
C LYS A 255 6.93 15.62 18.50
N PHE A 256 5.92 14.86 18.87
CA PHE A 256 4.61 15.38 19.17
C PHE A 256 4.45 15.51 20.68
N GLU A 257 4.20 16.71 21.16
CA GLU A 257 4.08 17.01 22.59
C GLU A 257 2.93 16.27 23.26
N TYR A 258 1.90 15.90 22.50
CA TYR A 258 0.75 15.12 22.97
C TYR A 258 0.82 13.64 22.59
N ALA A 259 1.97 13.10 22.26
CA ALA A 259 2.13 11.71 21.79
C ALA A 259 1.51 10.69 22.76
N ARG A 260 1.58 10.95 24.07
CA ARG A 260 0.98 10.09 25.11
C ARG A 260 -0.54 9.96 25.00
N THR A 261 -1.22 10.88 24.35
CA THR A 261 -2.67 10.82 24.16
C THR A 261 -3.07 9.95 22.96
N VAL A 262 -2.10 9.54 22.13
CA VAL A 262 -2.34 8.81 20.87
C VAL A 262 -1.43 7.59 20.68
N ASP A 263 -0.59 7.23 21.65
CA ASP A 263 0.35 6.13 21.57
C ASP A 263 -0.29 4.74 21.78
N GLY A 264 0.55 3.70 21.74
CA GLY A 264 0.10 2.33 21.95
C GLY A 264 -0.48 2.09 23.33
N TYR A 265 -0.02 2.76 24.36
CA TYR A 265 -0.55 2.64 25.73
C TYR A 265 -1.91 3.32 25.87
N ALA A 266 -2.09 4.49 25.27
CA ALA A 266 -3.40 5.14 25.18
C ALA A 266 -4.40 4.24 24.44
N MET A 267 -3.98 3.61 23.35
CA MET A 267 -4.80 2.67 22.60
C MET A 267 -5.16 1.44 23.44
N GLU A 268 -4.19 0.82 24.15
CA GLU A 268 -4.48 -0.34 25.02
C GLU A 268 -5.56 -0.03 26.05
N ALA A 269 -5.51 1.15 26.66
CA ALA A 269 -6.50 1.58 27.66
C ALA A 269 -7.93 1.72 27.09
N MET A 270 -8.05 1.96 25.78
CA MET A 270 -9.32 2.16 25.09
C MET A 270 -9.78 0.95 24.27
N LYS A 271 -8.93 -0.04 24.10
CA LYS A 271 -9.15 -1.21 23.23
C LYS A 271 -10.29 -2.08 23.73
N ILE A 272 -11.26 -2.33 22.87
CA ILE A 272 -12.42 -3.18 23.16
C ILE A 272 -12.36 -4.55 22.50
N SER A 273 -11.65 -4.68 21.36
CA SER A 273 -11.50 -5.95 20.63
C SER A 273 -10.32 -5.90 19.65
N ARG A 274 -10.09 -7.03 18.98
CA ARG A 274 -9.08 -7.17 17.94
C ARG A 274 -9.73 -7.73 16.67
N ARG A 275 -9.21 -7.31 15.52
CA ARG A 275 -9.57 -7.87 14.21
C ARG A 275 -8.34 -8.37 13.48
N GLY A 276 -8.49 -9.43 12.71
CA GLY A 276 -7.42 -10.05 11.91
C GLY A 276 -7.85 -10.31 10.48
N CYS A 277 -6.84 -10.51 9.63
CA CYS A 277 -7.05 -11.04 8.29
C CYS A 277 -7.36 -12.56 8.37
N PRO A 278 -7.94 -13.15 7.30
CA PRO A 278 -8.16 -14.60 7.26
C PRO A 278 -6.86 -15.39 7.53
N ASN A 279 -6.96 -16.46 8.30
CA ASN A 279 -5.85 -17.34 8.66
C ASN A 279 -4.66 -16.66 9.37
N CYS A 280 -4.92 -15.56 10.07
CA CYS A 280 -3.86 -14.82 10.76
C CYS A 280 -3.98 -14.97 12.28
N ASN A 281 -2.93 -15.47 12.94
CA ASN A 281 -2.84 -15.52 14.39
C ASN A 281 -2.04 -14.34 15.00
N MET A 282 -1.58 -13.40 14.17
CA MET A 282 -1.01 -12.12 14.63
C MET A 282 -2.08 -11.14 15.13
N VAL A 283 -3.24 -11.13 14.52
CA VAL A 283 -4.45 -10.35 14.87
C VAL A 283 -4.11 -8.91 15.30
N CYS A 284 -3.54 -8.14 14.37
CA CYS A 284 -2.95 -6.82 14.68
C CYS A 284 -3.94 -5.64 14.66
N GLY A 285 -5.18 -5.81 14.22
CA GLY A 285 -6.17 -4.75 14.20
C GLY A 285 -6.66 -4.41 15.60
N ASN A 286 -6.45 -3.18 16.03
CA ASN A 286 -6.87 -2.69 17.35
C ASN A 286 -8.19 -1.92 17.22
N VAL A 287 -9.26 -2.39 17.84
CA VAL A 287 -10.56 -1.73 17.80
C VAL A 287 -10.78 -0.94 19.06
N VAL A 288 -11.07 0.35 18.90
CA VAL A 288 -11.44 1.26 19.98
C VAL A 288 -12.81 1.89 19.69
N LEU A 289 -13.42 2.51 20.67
CA LEU A 289 -14.56 3.39 20.45
C LEU A 289 -14.06 4.81 20.18
N ASP A 290 -14.57 5.43 19.12
CA ASP A 290 -14.30 6.84 18.82
C ASP A 290 -15.12 7.78 19.72
N ILE A 291 -15.00 9.08 19.52
CA ILE A 291 -15.69 10.09 20.31
C ILE A 291 -17.22 10.01 20.21
N GLU A 292 -17.75 9.38 19.14
CA GLU A 292 -19.18 9.12 18.96
C GLU A 292 -19.62 7.75 19.51
N GLY A 293 -18.71 7.01 20.14
CA GLY A 293 -18.98 5.69 20.67
C GLY A 293 -19.09 4.59 19.62
N LYS A 294 -18.54 4.82 18.43
CA LYS A 294 -18.53 3.85 17.32
C LYS A 294 -17.16 3.19 17.19
N GLU A 295 -17.14 1.96 16.70
CA GLU A 295 -15.92 1.19 16.50
C GLU A 295 -15.03 1.77 15.39
N SER A 296 -13.73 1.89 15.67
CA SER A 296 -12.70 2.29 14.73
C SER A 296 -11.48 1.39 14.91
N GLU A 297 -10.95 0.86 13.80
CA GLU A 297 -9.76 0.00 13.81
C GLU A 297 -8.51 0.85 13.59
N LEU A 298 -7.59 0.81 14.55
CA LEU A 298 -6.39 1.64 14.57
C LEU A 298 -5.11 0.84 14.36
N ASP A 299 -4.21 1.42 13.60
CA ASP A 299 -2.81 1.03 13.47
C ASP A 299 -1.89 2.27 13.52
N TYR A 300 -0.58 2.05 13.43
CA TYR A 300 0.39 3.15 13.50
C TYR A 300 0.20 4.18 12.38
N GLU A 301 0.02 3.72 11.15
CA GLU A 301 0.01 4.61 9.99
C GLU A 301 -1.18 5.58 10.00
N ASN A 302 -2.37 5.07 10.29
CA ASN A 302 -3.53 5.94 10.35
C ASN A 302 -3.48 6.91 11.54
N VAL A 303 -3.01 6.47 12.69
CA VAL A 303 -2.86 7.34 13.86
C VAL A 303 -1.75 8.35 13.66
N GLY A 304 -0.58 7.94 13.16
CA GLY A 304 0.55 8.84 12.93
C GLY A 304 0.23 9.98 11.97
N MET A 305 -0.48 9.68 10.90
CA MET A 305 -0.82 10.68 9.88
C MET A 305 -2.06 11.53 10.23
N LEU A 306 -3.09 10.93 10.83
CA LEU A 306 -4.32 11.67 11.20
C LEU A 306 -4.21 12.40 12.54
N GLY A 307 -3.27 12.02 13.39
CA GLY A 307 -3.01 12.63 14.69
C GLY A 307 -1.81 13.59 14.64
N PRO A 308 -0.60 13.14 14.95
CA PRO A 308 0.58 14.01 15.03
C PRO A 308 0.81 14.86 13.78
N ASN A 309 0.67 14.30 12.59
CA ASN A 309 0.92 15.04 11.34
C ASN A 309 -0.06 16.19 11.09
N THR A 310 -1.21 16.16 11.70
CA THR A 310 -2.22 17.25 11.68
C THR A 310 -2.26 18.04 12.99
N GLY A 311 -1.43 17.68 13.96
CA GLY A 311 -1.41 18.30 15.29
C GLY A 311 -2.61 17.95 16.17
N ILE A 312 -3.39 16.94 15.79
CA ILE A 312 -4.60 16.52 16.54
C ILE A 312 -4.22 15.52 17.64
N ALA A 313 -4.51 15.89 18.87
CA ALA A 313 -4.35 15.07 20.07
C ALA A 313 -5.64 14.31 20.41
N PHE A 314 -5.54 13.36 21.33
CA PHE A 314 -6.59 12.51 21.87
C PHE A 314 -7.10 11.47 20.88
N LEU A 315 -6.82 10.23 21.22
CA LEU A 315 -7.01 9.07 20.34
C LEU A 315 -8.46 8.89 19.86
N ASN A 316 -9.46 9.21 20.70
CA ASN A 316 -10.86 9.10 20.33
C ASN A 316 -11.26 10.05 19.17
N ARG A 317 -10.60 11.21 19.07
CA ARG A 317 -10.79 12.16 17.96
C ARG A 317 -10.12 11.65 16.67
N VAL A 318 -8.88 11.16 16.79
CA VAL A 318 -8.16 10.54 15.68
C VAL A 318 -8.93 9.31 15.17
N ALA A 319 -9.45 8.49 16.07
CA ALA A 319 -10.27 7.33 15.74
C ALA A 319 -11.55 7.70 14.97
N HIS A 320 -12.16 8.85 15.26
CA HIS A 320 -13.32 9.33 14.53
C HIS A 320 -12.98 9.68 13.08
N ILE A 321 -11.90 10.42 12.85
CA ILE A 321 -11.45 10.73 11.49
C ILE A 321 -11.11 9.45 10.74
N ASN A 322 -10.43 8.50 11.39
CA ASN A 322 -10.09 7.20 10.81
C ASN A 322 -11.33 6.40 10.39
N ARG A 323 -12.33 6.30 11.27
CA ARG A 323 -13.58 5.60 10.93
C ARG A 323 -14.27 6.22 9.73
N LEU A 324 -14.37 7.55 9.68
CA LEU A 324 -14.96 8.23 8.53
C LEU A 324 -14.14 7.98 7.24
N ALA A 325 -12.82 7.98 7.34
CA ALA A 325 -11.97 7.65 6.19
C ALA A 325 -12.21 6.23 5.68
N ASP A 326 -12.36 5.26 6.55
CA ASP A 326 -12.68 3.88 6.17
C ASP A 326 -14.10 3.78 5.58
N GLU A 327 -15.09 4.43 6.18
CA GLU A 327 -16.47 4.47 5.67
C GLU A 327 -16.57 5.16 4.31
N PHE A 328 -15.84 6.24 4.11
CA PHE A 328 -15.79 6.95 2.83
C PHE A 328 -14.91 6.28 1.77
N GLY A 329 -14.03 5.35 2.19
CA GLY A 329 -13.10 4.67 1.29
C GLY A 329 -11.96 5.57 0.80
N ILE A 330 -11.38 6.37 1.68
CA ILE A 330 -10.23 7.24 1.40
C ILE A 330 -9.00 6.75 2.18
N ASP A 331 -7.81 6.84 1.57
CA ASP A 331 -6.55 6.45 2.22
C ASP A 331 -6.24 7.38 3.41
N THR A 332 -6.05 6.80 4.59
CA THR A 332 -5.78 7.55 5.81
C THR A 332 -4.41 8.22 5.82
N ILE A 333 -3.41 7.59 5.20
CA ILE A 333 -2.06 8.16 5.09
C ILE A 333 -2.09 9.42 4.22
N SER A 334 -2.64 9.30 3.01
CA SER A 334 -2.76 10.43 2.09
C SER A 334 -3.69 11.51 2.63
N LEU A 335 -4.79 11.12 3.28
CA LEU A 335 -5.69 12.10 3.93
C LEU A 335 -4.94 12.91 5.00
N GLY A 336 -4.19 12.25 5.88
CA GLY A 336 -3.38 12.93 6.89
C GLY A 336 -2.30 13.85 6.29
N ALA A 337 -1.69 13.42 5.19
CA ALA A 337 -0.72 14.24 4.45
C ALA A 337 -1.38 15.45 3.79
N VAL A 338 -2.53 15.28 3.16
CA VAL A 338 -3.30 16.36 2.52
C VAL A 338 -3.83 17.36 3.55
N LEU A 339 -4.38 16.88 4.67
CA LEU A 339 -4.82 17.75 5.77
C LEU A 339 -3.66 18.54 6.36
N GLY A 340 -2.52 17.88 6.61
CA GLY A 340 -1.31 18.56 7.11
C GLY A 340 -0.78 19.60 6.13
N PHE A 341 -0.76 19.29 4.85
CA PHE A 341 -0.41 20.25 3.79
C PHE A 341 -1.35 21.47 3.79
N ALA A 342 -2.65 21.24 3.83
CA ALA A 342 -3.64 22.32 3.85
C ALA A 342 -3.52 23.21 5.10
N MET A 343 -3.26 22.61 6.27
CA MET A 343 -3.05 23.32 7.53
C MET A 343 -1.80 24.21 7.48
N GLU A 344 -0.68 23.73 6.92
CA GLU A 344 0.50 24.54 6.73
C GLU A 344 0.28 25.65 5.70
N ALA A 345 -0.42 25.35 4.60
CA ALA A 345 -0.78 26.37 3.63
C ALA A 345 -1.67 27.47 4.23
N ALA A 346 -2.54 27.11 5.19
CA ALA A 346 -3.32 28.10 5.95
C ALA A 346 -2.42 28.98 6.83
N GLU A 347 -1.45 28.41 7.55
CA GLU A 347 -0.47 29.18 8.33
C GLU A 347 0.34 30.14 7.47
N ARG A 348 0.63 29.77 6.24
CA ARG A 348 1.33 30.61 5.25
C ARG A 348 0.42 31.66 4.59
N GLY A 349 -0.88 31.67 4.91
CA GLY A 349 -1.83 32.61 4.37
C GLY A 349 -2.29 32.32 2.92
N VAL A 350 -1.96 31.14 2.38
CA VAL A 350 -2.32 30.74 1.00
C VAL A 350 -3.71 30.11 0.93
N LEU A 351 -4.04 29.21 1.87
CA LEU A 351 -5.37 28.58 1.96
C LEU A 351 -6.11 29.08 3.21
N LYS A 352 -6.77 30.22 3.10
CA LYS A 352 -7.45 30.86 4.25
C LYS A 352 -8.64 30.07 4.80
N GLU A 353 -9.28 29.25 3.97
CA GLU A 353 -10.42 28.42 4.36
C GLU A 353 -10.02 27.10 5.04
N ALA A 354 -8.74 26.72 4.96
CA ALA A 354 -8.27 25.49 5.57
C ALA A 354 -8.13 25.64 7.10
N PRO A 355 -8.33 24.54 7.85
CA PRO A 355 -8.20 24.58 9.31
C PRO A 355 -6.76 24.77 9.75
N LYS A 356 -6.56 25.18 11.00
CA LYS A 356 -5.25 25.24 11.64
C LYS A 356 -4.83 23.87 12.16
N PHE A 357 -3.53 23.67 12.38
CA PHE A 357 -3.05 22.48 13.08
C PHE A 357 -3.75 22.30 14.44
N GLY A 358 -4.20 21.08 14.71
CA GLY A 358 -4.90 20.72 15.92
C GLY A 358 -6.41 20.95 15.90
N ASP A 359 -6.94 21.56 14.85
CA ASP A 359 -8.38 21.79 14.69
C ASP A 359 -9.08 20.50 14.21
N TYR A 360 -9.52 19.69 15.15
CA TYR A 360 -10.20 18.43 14.88
C TYR A 360 -11.51 18.61 14.11
N GLU A 361 -12.35 19.57 14.49
CA GLU A 361 -13.63 19.81 13.82
C GLU A 361 -13.44 20.33 12.39
N GLY A 362 -12.47 21.23 12.23
CA GLY A 362 -12.08 21.70 10.89
C GLY A 362 -11.53 20.59 10.01
N ALA A 363 -10.75 19.66 10.57
CA ALA A 363 -10.25 18.50 9.83
C ALA A 363 -11.37 17.56 9.39
N LEU A 364 -12.40 17.33 10.23
CA LEU A 364 -13.57 16.55 9.86
C LEU A 364 -14.33 17.19 8.71
N GLU A 365 -14.58 18.48 8.80
CA GLU A 365 -15.32 19.22 7.76
C GLU A 365 -14.54 19.22 6.44
N LEU A 366 -13.24 19.46 6.49
CA LEU A 366 -12.41 19.43 5.29
C LEU A 366 -12.35 18.02 4.67
N THR A 367 -12.30 16.97 5.48
CA THR A 367 -12.38 15.58 5.00
C THR A 367 -13.67 15.35 4.19
N LYS A 368 -14.81 15.80 4.69
CA LYS A 368 -16.10 15.69 3.96
C LYS A 368 -16.09 16.49 2.66
N ARG A 369 -15.56 17.71 2.69
CA ARG A 369 -15.40 18.53 1.48
C ARG A 369 -14.53 17.86 0.42
N ILE A 370 -13.47 17.21 0.82
CA ILE A 370 -12.59 16.44 -0.09
C ILE A 370 -13.34 15.26 -0.70
N VAL A 371 -13.99 14.45 0.14
CA VAL A 371 -14.70 13.23 -0.30
C VAL A 371 -15.79 13.55 -1.30
N PHE A 372 -16.54 14.62 -1.08
CA PHE A 372 -17.63 15.05 -1.95
C PHE A 372 -17.23 16.13 -2.96
N ARG A 373 -15.95 16.48 -3.05
CA ARG A 373 -15.41 17.53 -3.95
C ARG A 373 -16.16 18.86 -3.85
N GLN A 374 -16.49 19.26 -2.63
CA GLN A 374 -17.28 20.46 -2.36
C GLN A 374 -16.42 21.72 -2.39
N GLY A 375 -16.80 22.69 -3.23
CA GLY A 375 -16.10 23.93 -3.40
C GLY A 375 -14.71 23.79 -4.07
N GLU A 376 -14.03 24.91 -4.25
CA GLU A 376 -12.70 24.91 -4.86
C GLU A 376 -11.68 24.16 -4.01
N LEU A 377 -11.69 24.36 -2.70
CA LEU A 377 -10.75 23.73 -1.78
C LEU A 377 -10.93 22.20 -1.75
N GLY A 378 -12.14 21.70 -1.59
CA GLY A 378 -12.42 20.27 -1.59
C GLY A 378 -12.01 19.61 -2.90
N ASN A 379 -12.32 20.24 -4.03
CA ASN A 379 -11.98 19.74 -5.35
C ASN A 379 -10.46 19.75 -5.60
N LEU A 380 -9.75 20.81 -5.19
CA LEU A 380 -8.29 20.91 -5.30
C LEU A 380 -7.60 19.80 -4.50
N LEU A 381 -7.97 19.64 -3.24
CA LEU A 381 -7.32 18.69 -2.34
C LEU A 381 -7.66 17.22 -2.66
N ALA A 382 -8.75 16.95 -3.36
CA ALA A 382 -9.10 15.62 -3.86
C ALA A 382 -8.12 15.11 -4.94
N GLU A 383 -7.31 15.98 -5.52
CA GLU A 383 -6.29 15.64 -6.53
C GLU A 383 -4.96 15.15 -5.93
N GLY A 384 -4.75 15.29 -4.62
CA GLY A 384 -3.51 14.93 -3.92
C GLY A 384 -2.54 16.11 -3.75
N VAL A 385 -1.52 15.93 -2.89
CA VAL A 385 -0.60 17.03 -2.52
C VAL A 385 0.27 17.50 -3.68
N LYS A 386 0.67 16.59 -4.58
CA LYS A 386 1.49 16.97 -5.74
C LYS A 386 0.78 18.00 -6.59
N GLU A 387 -0.40 17.68 -7.08
CA GLU A 387 -1.16 18.56 -7.97
C GLU A 387 -1.62 19.82 -7.24
N ALA A 388 -2.08 19.70 -6.00
CA ALA A 388 -2.48 20.85 -5.18
C ALA A 388 -1.31 21.82 -4.97
N SER A 389 -0.13 21.32 -4.62
CA SER A 389 1.05 22.15 -4.39
C SER A 389 1.56 22.84 -5.66
N GLU A 390 1.53 22.16 -6.79
CA GLU A 390 1.91 22.75 -8.09
C GLU A 390 1.00 23.93 -8.46
N LYS A 391 -0.31 23.78 -8.25
CA LYS A 391 -1.30 24.84 -8.51
C LYS A 391 -1.17 26.04 -7.56
N LEU A 392 -0.66 25.82 -6.35
CA LEU A 392 -0.51 26.84 -5.31
C LEU A 392 0.90 27.44 -5.22
N GLY A 393 1.87 26.89 -5.95
CA GLY A 393 3.29 27.27 -5.82
C GLY A 393 3.87 26.92 -4.46
N LEU A 394 3.49 25.78 -3.88
CA LEU A 394 3.88 25.31 -2.56
C LEU A 394 4.55 23.91 -2.60
N GLU A 395 5.28 23.62 -3.67
CA GLU A 395 5.91 22.31 -3.87
C GLU A 395 6.91 21.96 -2.75
N GLU A 396 7.51 22.96 -2.12
CA GLU A 396 8.49 22.74 -1.03
C GLU A 396 7.86 22.16 0.24
N ILE A 397 6.54 22.27 0.42
CA ILE A 397 5.85 21.69 1.58
C ILE A 397 5.05 20.42 1.24
N ALA A 398 5.10 19.98 -0.01
CA ALA A 398 4.39 18.79 -0.46
C ALA A 398 5.20 17.53 -0.15
N MET A 399 4.68 16.69 0.74
CA MET A 399 5.36 15.48 1.21
C MET A 399 4.93 14.26 0.39
N HIS A 400 5.57 14.05 -0.77
CA HIS A 400 5.29 12.93 -1.67
C HIS A 400 6.54 12.45 -2.41
N VAL A 401 6.46 11.25 -2.98
CA VAL A 401 7.36 10.74 -4.01
C VAL A 401 6.52 10.24 -5.18
N LYS A 402 6.80 10.73 -6.38
CA LYS A 402 6.05 10.36 -7.61
C LYS A 402 4.53 10.64 -7.52
N GLY A 403 4.12 11.52 -6.62
CA GLY A 403 2.72 11.87 -6.40
C GLY A 403 2.03 11.09 -5.28
N LEU A 404 2.63 10.02 -4.75
CA LEU A 404 2.09 9.32 -3.58
C LEU A 404 2.64 9.92 -2.29
N GLU A 405 1.76 10.29 -1.40
CA GLU A 405 2.07 10.95 -0.14
C GLU A 405 2.87 10.04 0.79
N VAL A 406 3.85 10.61 1.50
CA VAL A 406 4.77 9.89 2.41
C VAL A 406 4.00 9.32 3.60
N SER A 407 4.29 8.08 3.95
CA SER A 407 3.75 7.43 5.15
C SER A 407 4.45 7.92 6.44
N ALA A 408 4.07 7.40 7.58
CA ALA A 408 4.31 8.01 8.90
C ALA A 408 5.76 7.93 9.43
N TYR A 409 6.75 8.22 8.59
CA TYR A 409 8.16 8.33 9.01
C TYR A 409 8.82 9.57 8.43
N ASN A 410 9.28 10.47 9.29
CA ASN A 410 10.03 11.66 8.87
C ASN A 410 11.52 11.29 8.75
N CYS A 411 12.01 11.22 7.52
CA CYS A 411 13.34 10.67 7.21
C CYS A 411 14.38 11.73 6.85
N TYR A 412 14.26 12.94 7.36
CA TYR A 412 15.17 14.05 7.11
C TYR A 412 16.65 13.78 7.53
N ILE A 413 16.87 12.78 8.39
CA ILE A 413 18.20 12.32 8.83
C ILE A 413 18.46 10.84 8.60
N TYR A 414 17.57 10.16 7.87
CA TYR A 414 17.64 8.71 7.63
C TYR A 414 17.77 8.40 6.13
N PRO A 415 19.01 8.48 5.57
CA PRO A 415 19.24 8.31 4.12
C PRO A 415 18.74 6.98 3.55
N ALA A 416 18.89 5.86 4.28
CA ALA A 416 18.43 4.56 3.78
C ALA A 416 16.90 4.50 3.66
N MET A 417 16.18 4.99 4.68
CA MET A 417 14.71 5.01 4.59
C MET A 417 14.22 6.03 3.58
N ALA A 418 14.91 7.17 3.43
CA ALA A 418 14.62 8.12 2.35
C ALA A 418 14.80 7.49 0.97
N LEU A 419 15.87 6.71 0.76
CA LEU A 419 16.10 5.93 -0.47
C LEU A 419 14.99 4.89 -0.69
N ALA A 420 14.55 4.21 0.37
CA ALA A 420 13.43 3.26 0.31
C ALA A 420 12.15 3.94 -0.18
N TYR A 421 11.83 5.12 0.32
CA TYR A 421 10.71 5.92 -0.18
C TYR A 421 10.90 6.36 -1.63
N GLY A 422 12.09 6.86 -1.97
CA GLY A 422 12.42 7.36 -3.31
C GLY A 422 12.28 6.29 -4.39
N THR A 423 12.68 5.07 -4.08
CA THR A 423 12.75 3.95 -5.03
C THR A 423 11.59 2.96 -4.94
N CYS A 424 10.62 3.20 -4.07
CA CYS A 424 9.44 2.35 -3.94
C CYS A 424 8.68 2.24 -5.27
N ALA A 425 8.22 1.05 -5.60
CA ALA A 425 7.61 0.74 -6.90
C ALA A 425 6.32 1.49 -7.19
N ILE A 426 5.61 1.96 -6.16
CA ILE A 426 4.31 2.66 -6.33
C ILE A 426 4.35 4.15 -5.97
N GLY A 427 5.49 4.69 -5.59
CA GLY A 427 5.67 5.99 -4.95
C GLY A 427 5.95 5.83 -3.46
N ALA A 428 5.90 6.91 -2.68
CA ALA A 428 6.28 6.87 -1.27
C ALA A 428 5.43 5.89 -0.44
N HIS A 429 6.01 4.78 -0.06
CA HIS A 429 5.40 3.81 0.85
C HIS A 429 6.46 3.01 1.61
N HIS A 430 6.18 2.69 2.87
CA HIS A 430 7.07 1.90 3.72
C HIS A 430 6.88 0.38 3.57
N LYS A 431 5.85 -0.07 2.86
CA LYS A 431 5.51 -1.51 2.78
C LYS A 431 6.60 -2.35 2.12
N GLU A 432 7.29 -1.80 1.13
CA GLU A 432 8.25 -2.53 0.29
C GLU A 432 9.66 -2.58 0.89
N ALA A 433 10.02 -1.57 1.67
CA ALA A 433 11.25 -1.56 2.47
C ALA A 433 11.02 -0.70 3.71
N TRP A 434 11.30 -1.27 4.87
CA TRP A 434 11.22 -0.58 6.15
C TRP A 434 12.55 -0.76 6.87
N VAL A 435 13.52 0.04 6.43
CA VAL A 435 14.91 -0.06 6.87
C VAL A 435 15.24 0.86 8.04
N ILE A 436 14.30 1.70 8.45
CA ILE A 436 14.57 2.75 9.44
C ILE A 436 15.03 2.19 10.80
N ALA A 437 14.47 1.08 11.28
CA ALA A 437 14.90 0.48 12.53
C ALA A 437 16.35 -0.06 12.47
N TRP A 438 16.71 -0.69 11.36
CA TRP A 438 18.08 -1.11 11.10
C TRP A 438 19.03 0.10 11.01
N GLU A 439 18.61 1.14 10.32
CA GLU A 439 19.40 2.36 10.13
C GLU A 439 19.65 3.07 11.46
N ILE A 440 18.64 3.21 12.30
CA ILE A 440 18.78 3.75 13.66
C ILE A 440 19.77 2.94 14.47
N GLY A 441 19.69 1.60 14.43
CA GLY A 441 20.59 0.72 15.14
C GLY A 441 22.04 0.74 14.63
N SER A 442 22.26 1.09 13.36
CA SER A 442 23.58 1.17 12.72
C SER A 442 24.19 2.57 12.68
N THR A 443 23.38 3.60 12.98
CA THR A 443 23.84 4.99 13.02
C THR A 443 24.21 5.37 14.45
N PRO A 444 25.48 5.72 14.74
CA PRO A 444 25.85 6.17 16.07
C PRO A 444 25.07 7.42 16.44
N MET A 445 24.29 7.36 17.50
CA MET A 445 23.63 8.50 18.09
C MET A 445 24.53 9.07 19.18
N GLU A 446 25.06 10.24 18.98
CA GLU A 446 25.99 10.87 19.93
C GLU A 446 25.29 11.49 21.14
N ASP A 447 24.33 11.13 21.62
CA ASP A 447 23.72 11.29 22.93
C ASP A 447 22.19 11.43 22.93
N SER A 448 21.65 11.10 24.08
CA SER A 448 20.26 11.26 24.43
C SER A 448 19.79 12.74 24.55
N SER A 449 20.68 13.72 24.40
CA SER A 449 20.38 15.16 24.48
C SER A 449 19.93 15.77 23.14
N GLY A 450 19.93 14.97 22.06
CA GLY A 450 19.44 15.40 20.75
C GLY A 450 20.46 16.17 19.94
N LYS A 451 21.73 16.03 20.27
CA LYS A 451 22.81 16.57 19.43
C LYS A 451 23.15 15.58 18.32
N GLU A 452 23.09 16.06 17.11
CA GLU A 452 23.48 15.51 15.82
C GLU A 452 23.50 13.99 15.66
N TYR A 453 22.49 13.47 14.98
CA TYR A 453 22.59 12.16 14.36
C TYR A 453 23.65 12.23 13.27
N VAL A 454 24.64 11.32 13.33
CA VAL A 454 25.64 11.23 12.27
C VAL A 454 25.00 10.50 11.08
N MET A 455 24.54 11.25 10.09
CA MET A 455 24.07 10.73 8.82
C MET A 455 25.27 10.16 8.06
N ASN A 456 25.18 8.91 7.66
CA ASN A 456 26.13 8.34 6.72
C ASN A 456 25.39 7.84 5.48
N TYR A 457 26.10 7.82 4.34
CA TYR A 457 25.57 7.44 3.03
C TYR A 457 26.35 6.23 2.49
N SER A 458 26.69 5.29 3.36
CA SER A 458 27.47 4.11 2.96
C SER A 458 26.72 3.25 1.94
N PRO A 459 27.42 2.59 0.99
CA PRO A 459 26.80 1.68 0.02
C PRO A 459 25.99 0.54 0.65
N GLU A 460 26.28 0.17 1.89
CA GLU A 460 25.50 -0.83 2.64
C GLU A 460 24.04 -0.44 2.81
N LYS A 461 23.73 0.86 2.84
CA LYS A 461 22.36 1.36 2.91
C LYS A 461 21.58 1.06 1.63
N ALA A 462 22.20 1.20 0.46
CA ALA A 462 21.58 0.80 -0.82
C ALA A 462 21.35 -0.70 -0.90
N LYS A 463 22.33 -1.51 -0.46
CA LYS A 463 22.21 -2.97 -0.39
C LYS A 463 21.04 -3.38 0.52
N LYS A 464 20.91 -2.74 1.68
CA LYS A 464 19.83 -3.03 2.64
C LYS A 464 18.45 -2.69 2.08
N VAL A 465 18.32 -1.61 1.36
CA VAL A 465 17.07 -1.25 0.69
C VAL A 465 16.70 -2.30 -0.37
N VAL A 466 17.62 -2.72 -1.21
CA VAL A 466 17.38 -3.76 -2.22
C VAL A 466 16.99 -5.09 -1.56
N GLU A 467 17.70 -5.51 -0.50
CA GLU A 467 17.37 -6.70 0.27
C GLU A 467 15.94 -6.67 0.80
N GLN A 468 15.56 -5.57 1.44
CA GLN A 468 14.21 -5.39 1.99
C GLN A 468 13.15 -5.38 0.89
N GLN A 469 13.42 -4.75 -0.24
CA GLN A 469 12.50 -4.74 -1.37
C GLN A 469 12.29 -6.14 -1.95
N ARG A 470 13.33 -6.98 -2.03
CA ARG A 470 13.20 -8.39 -2.44
C ARG A 470 12.30 -9.18 -1.52
N ILE A 471 12.40 -8.95 -0.21
CA ILE A 471 11.61 -9.65 0.80
C ILE A 471 10.20 -9.07 0.88
N ARG A 472 10.06 -7.79 1.18
CA ARG A 472 8.78 -7.14 1.49
C ARG A 472 7.97 -6.80 0.24
N GLY A 473 8.61 -6.15 -0.74
CA GLY A 473 7.96 -5.75 -1.99
C GLY A 473 7.91 -6.84 -3.05
N GLY A 474 8.78 -7.84 -2.94
CA GLY A 474 8.83 -9.01 -3.81
C GLY A 474 8.12 -10.21 -3.21
N MET A 475 8.80 -10.97 -2.36
CA MET A 475 8.31 -12.25 -1.84
C MET A 475 6.92 -12.15 -1.21
N PHE A 476 6.72 -11.30 -0.23
CA PHE A 476 5.43 -11.20 0.46
C PHE A 476 4.29 -10.71 -0.43
N GLU A 477 4.58 -9.79 -1.35
CA GLU A 477 3.57 -9.28 -2.29
C GLU A 477 3.22 -10.29 -3.40
N MET A 478 4.11 -11.21 -3.75
CA MET A 478 3.85 -12.29 -4.71
C MET A 478 3.18 -13.51 -4.07
N LEU A 479 3.54 -13.85 -2.83
CA LEU A 479 2.96 -14.96 -2.09
C LEU A 479 1.60 -14.61 -1.48
N THR A 480 1.32 -13.33 -1.26
CA THR A 480 0.15 -12.82 -0.52
C THR A 480 0.17 -13.15 0.97
N ALA A 481 1.35 -13.30 1.55
CA ALA A 481 1.53 -13.42 2.98
C ALA A 481 1.85 -12.06 3.63
N CYS A 482 1.43 -11.90 4.89
CA CYS A 482 1.80 -10.72 5.67
C CYS A 482 3.23 -10.85 6.19
N ARG A 483 4.00 -9.78 6.09
CA ARG A 483 5.40 -9.70 6.56
C ARG A 483 5.58 -9.58 8.07
N LEU A 484 4.52 -9.27 8.81
CA LEU A 484 4.62 -8.98 10.25
C LEU A 484 5.16 -10.14 11.10
N PRO A 485 4.84 -11.42 10.85
CA PRO A 485 5.48 -12.51 11.61
C PRO A 485 6.99 -12.51 11.50
N TRP A 486 7.53 -12.18 10.34
CA TRP A 486 8.98 -12.06 10.14
C TRP A 486 9.53 -10.77 10.74
N VAL A 487 8.97 -9.61 10.38
CA VAL A 487 9.57 -8.31 10.76
C VAL A 487 9.45 -8.03 12.26
N GLU A 488 8.34 -8.42 12.88
CA GLU A 488 8.06 -8.12 14.29
C GLU A 488 8.45 -9.24 15.25
N LEU A 489 8.37 -10.49 14.80
CA LEU A 489 8.61 -11.65 15.66
C LEU A 489 9.87 -12.44 15.30
N GLY A 490 10.49 -12.17 14.17
CA GLY A 490 11.68 -12.88 13.71
C GLY A 490 11.41 -14.28 13.17
N LEU A 491 10.20 -14.54 12.65
CA LEU A 491 9.91 -15.81 11.98
C LEU A 491 10.84 -16.00 10.79
N ASP A 492 11.48 -17.18 10.70
CA ASP A 492 12.42 -17.49 9.64
C ASP A 492 11.76 -17.48 8.26
N LEU A 493 12.36 -16.77 7.31
CA LEU A 493 11.89 -16.66 5.93
C LEU A 493 11.88 -18.00 5.19
N GLU A 494 12.71 -18.96 5.58
CA GLU A 494 12.76 -20.30 4.98
C GLU A 494 11.41 -21.03 5.06
N TRP A 495 10.59 -20.75 6.05
CA TRP A 495 9.25 -21.33 6.14
C TRP A 495 8.39 -21.00 4.93
N TYR A 496 8.51 -19.77 4.40
CA TYR A 496 7.73 -19.34 3.23
C TYR A 496 8.16 -20.06 1.96
N ALA A 497 9.45 -20.26 1.76
CA ALA A 497 9.98 -21.04 0.64
C ALA A 497 9.54 -22.51 0.70
N LYS A 498 9.59 -23.15 1.88
CA LYS A 498 9.12 -24.52 2.09
C LYS A 498 7.62 -24.67 1.82
N ILE A 499 6.82 -23.73 2.32
CA ILE A 499 5.36 -23.75 2.09
C ILE A 499 5.06 -23.56 0.60
N LEU A 500 5.70 -22.59 -0.07
CA LEU A 500 5.53 -22.41 -1.51
C LEU A 500 5.87 -23.67 -2.30
N SER A 501 7.03 -24.28 -2.01
CA SER A 501 7.48 -25.51 -2.68
C SER A 501 6.46 -26.63 -2.53
N SER A 502 5.87 -26.80 -1.35
CA SER A 502 4.85 -27.82 -1.11
C SER A 502 3.53 -27.55 -1.88
N ILE A 503 3.16 -26.29 -2.06
CA ILE A 503 1.95 -25.92 -2.82
C ILE A 503 2.13 -26.21 -4.31
N VAL A 504 3.27 -25.76 -4.89
CA VAL A 504 3.49 -25.82 -6.34
C VAL A 504 4.14 -27.11 -6.82
N GLY A 505 4.73 -27.92 -5.93
CA GLY A 505 5.38 -29.18 -6.26
C GLY A 505 6.72 -29.03 -6.98
N LYS A 506 7.36 -27.88 -6.84
CA LYS A 506 8.69 -27.56 -7.35
C LYS A 506 9.50 -26.94 -6.23
N ASP A 507 10.77 -27.30 -6.11
CA ASP A 507 11.64 -26.68 -5.13
C ASP A 507 11.86 -25.20 -5.44
N HIS A 508 11.58 -24.35 -4.47
CA HIS A 508 11.89 -22.93 -4.48
C HIS A 508 12.77 -22.61 -3.28
N THR A 509 13.95 -22.09 -3.55
CA THR A 509 14.80 -21.47 -2.53
C THR A 509 14.40 -20.00 -2.35
N LEU A 510 14.89 -19.36 -1.28
CA LEU A 510 14.73 -17.91 -1.14
C LEU A 510 15.38 -17.17 -2.31
N ASP A 511 16.53 -17.64 -2.83
CA ASP A 511 17.19 -17.02 -3.97
C ASP A 511 16.34 -17.07 -5.24
N ASP A 512 15.61 -18.17 -5.48
CA ASP A 512 14.66 -18.26 -6.60
C ASP A 512 13.55 -17.24 -6.47
N ILE A 513 13.03 -17.07 -5.26
CA ILE A 513 11.97 -16.07 -4.99
C ILE A 513 12.53 -14.65 -5.15
N TYR A 514 13.75 -14.38 -4.70
CA TYR A 514 14.40 -13.07 -4.85
C TYR A 514 14.72 -12.75 -6.30
N LEU A 515 15.06 -13.74 -7.12
CA LEU A 515 15.21 -13.57 -8.56
C LEU A 515 13.88 -13.15 -9.21
N ALA A 516 12.77 -13.79 -8.82
CA ALA A 516 11.44 -13.37 -9.25
C ALA A 516 11.11 -11.95 -8.78
N ALA A 517 11.50 -11.58 -7.56
CA ALA A 517 11.34 -10.23 -7.04
C ALA A 517 12.12 -9.19 -7.87
N ASP A 518 13.37 -9.46 -8.21
CA ASP A 518 14.18 -8.58 -9.07
C ASP A 518 13.56 -8.42 -10.47
N ARG A 519 12.99 -9.50 -11.00
CA ARG A 519 12.24 -9.49 -12.27
C ARG A 519 11.04 -8.55 -12.18
N VAL A 520 10.23 -8.68 -11.13
CA VAL A 520 9.04 -7.84 -10.92
C VAL A 520 9.41 -6.37 -10.72
N TYR A 521 10.46 -6.08 -9.94
CA TYR A 521 10.94 -4.71 -9.75
C TYR A 521 11.42 -4.07 -11.06
N SER A 522 12.18 -4.81 -11.86
CA SER A 522 12.63 -4.30 -13.18
C SER A 522 11.48 -4.16 -14.16
N LEU A 523 10.48 -5.04 -14.13
CA LEU A 523 9.28 -4.91 -14.95
C LEU A 523 8.46 -3.66 -14.56
N ILE A 524 8.24 -3.46 -13.27
CA ILE A 524 7.50 -2.26 -12.78
C ILE A 524 8.26 -0.98 -13.13
N ARG A 525 9.60 -0.96 -12.95
CA ARG A 525 10.41 0.19 -13.36
C ARG A 525 10.30 0.44 -14.86
N SER A 526 10.34 -0.60 -15.67
CA SER A 526 10.14 -0.51 -17.12
C SER A 526 8.76 0.05 -17.47
N TYR A 527 7.73 -0.31 -16.69
CA TYR A 527 6.38 0.24 -16.84
C TYR A 527 6.38 1.76 -16.60
N TRP A 528 7.01 2.25 -15.53
CA TRP A 528 7.16 3.68 -15.27
C TRP A 528 7.85 4.40 -16.43
N VAL A 529 8.97 3.88 -16.93
CA VAL A 529 9.72 4.49 -18.03
C VAL A 529 8.88 4.56 -19.30
N ARG A 530 8.18 3.48 -19.64
CA ARG A 530 7.31 3.43 -20.82
C ARG A 530 6.15 4.42 -20.73
N GLU A 531 5.48 4.49 -19.58
CA GLU A 531 4.30 5.35 -19.40
C GLU A 531 4.67 6.84 -19.32
N PHE A 532 5.83 7.17 -18.77
CA PHE A 532 6.35 8.54 -18.74
C PHE A 532 7.14 8.93 -19.97
N LYS A 533 7.43 7.98 -20.86
CA LYS A 533 8.15 8.25 -22.13
C LYS A 533 9.45 9.01 -21.88
N GLY A 534 9.70 10.08 -22.62
CA GLY A 534 10.87 10.93 -22.43
C GLY A 534 10.89 11.76 -21.15
N ASP A 535 9.80 11.79 -20.39
CA ASP A 535 9.68 12.57 -19.14
C ASP A 535 10.18 11.81 -17.91
N TRP A 536 10.56 10.53 -18.06
CA TRP A 536 11.20 9.81 -16.96
C TRP A 536 12.53 10.47 -16.60
N ASP A 537 12.69 10.83 -15.33
CA ASP A 537 13.89 11.45 -14.77
C ASP A 537 14.25 10.76 -13.44
N ARG A 538 15.55 10.56 -13.18
CA ARG A 538 16.02 9.97 -11.91
C ARG A 538 15.59 10.78 -10.67
N LYS A 539 15.31 12.07 -10.82
CA LYS A 539 14.77 12.90 -9.76
C LYS A 539 13.38 12.47 -9.29
N MET A 540 12.69 11.66 -10.08
CA MET A 540 11.46 11.01 -9.65
C MET A 540 11.69 9.99 -8.52
N ASP A 541 12.92 9.54 -8.34
CA ASP A 541 13.36 8.70 -7.21
C ASP A 541 13.91 9.52 -6.03
N TYR A 542 13.67 10.83 -6.01
CA TYR A 542 14.07 11.67 -4.89
C TYR A 542 12.97 11.75 -3.82
N PRO A 543 13.34 11.78 -2.54
CA PRO A 543 12.41 12.06 -1.46
C PRO A 543 11.94 13.52 -1.50
N PRO A 544 10.98 13.92 -0.64
CA PRO A 544 10.46 15.29 -0.64
C PRO A 544 11.54 16.35 -0.45
N LYS A 545 11.38 17.50 -1.11
CA LYS A 545 12.31 18.65 -1.04
C LYS A 545 12.61 19.09 0.39
N ARG A 546 11.61 19.05 1.28
CA ARG A 546 11.78 19.43 2.69
C ARG A 546 12.89 18.66 3.37
N TRP A 547 13.12 17.40 3.01
CA TRP A 547 14.19 16.61 3.62
C TRP A 547 15.59 17.03 3.16
N PHE A 548 15.71 17.78 2.08
CA PHE A 548 16.97 18.36 1.60
C PHE A 548 17.17 19.82 1.99
N GLU A 549 16.11 20.62 2.04
CA GLU A 549 16.22 22.07 2.09
C GLU A 549 15.84 22.67 3.46
N GLY A 550 15.01 22.07 4.20
CA GLY A 550 14.55 22.59 5.50
C GLY A 550 14.84 21.68 6.65
N GLY A 551 14.47 20.42 6.44
CA GLY A 551 14.59 19.41 7.47
C GLY A 551 13.89 19.79 8.76
N VAL A 552 14.51 19.46 9.88
CA VAL A 552 14.07 19.81 11.23
C VAL A 552 15.29 20.29 12.02
N ASP A 553 15.15 21.42 12.71
CA ASP A 553 16.21 22.00 13.56
C ASP A 553 17.55 22.21 12.83
N GLY A 554 17.49 22.54 11.54
CA GLY A 554 18.68 22.77 10.72
C GLY A 554 19.39 21.49 10.23
N GLN A 555 18.84 20.31 10.56
CA GLN A 555 19.34 19.02 10.05
C GLN A 555 18.52 18.59 8.85
N HIS A 556 19.18 18.11 7.80
CA HIS A 556 18.56 17.67 6.55
C HIS A 556 19.47 16.73 5.78
N LEU A 557 18.92 16.01 4.83
CA LEU A 557 19.68 15.17 3.91
C LEU A 557 20.57 16.05 3.01
N ASP A 558 21.73 15.52 2.63
CA ASP A 558 22.61 16.10 1.62
C ASP A 558 22.18 15.59 0.23
N PRO A 559 21.75 16.47 -0.69
CA PRO A 559 21.25 16.05 -1.99
C PRO A 559 22.31 15.38 -2.88
N GLU A 560 23.57 15.79 -2.82
CA GLU A 560 24.65 15.19 -3.62
C GLU A 560 24.98 13.78 -3.10
N ARG A 561 25.09 13.61 -1.81
CA ARG A 561 25.35 12.30 -1.19
C ARG A 561 24.16 11.35 -1.35
N TYR A 562 22.93 11.86 -1.30
CA TYR A 562 21.77 11.06 -1.64
C TYR A 562 21.81 10.57 -3.08
N ASP A 563 22.18 11.43 -4.03
CA ASP A 563 22.29 11.08 -5.45
C ASP A 563 23.36 10.01 -5.70
N GLU A 564 24.48 10.07 -5.00
CA GLU A 564 25.51 9.02 -5.00
C GLU A 564 24.96 7.69 -4.47
N LEU A 565 24.21 7.72 -3.37
CA LEU A 565 23.56 6.53 -2.80
C LEU A 565 22.51 5.94 -3.76
N LEU A 566 21.75 6.78 -4.45
CA LEU A 566 20.81 6.38 -5.49
C LEU A 566 21.53 5.70 -6.66
N SER A 567 22.70 6.20 -7.06
CA SER A 567 23.53 5.57 -8.09
C SER A 567 24.00 4.18 -7.67
N GLU A 568 24.39 3.99 -6.42
CA GLU A 568 24.71 2.65 -5.89
C GLU A 568 23.49 1.70 -5.92
N TYR A 569 22.31 2.20 -5.60
CA TYR A 569 21.07 1.43 -5.72
C TYR A 569 20.83 0.98 -7.18
N TYR A 570 20.96 1.87 -8.14
CA TYR A 570 20.79 1.53 -9.56
C TYR A 570 21.80 0.48 -10.03
N LYS A 571 23.04 0.61 -9.59
CA LYS A 571 24.10 -0.35 -9.91
C LYS A 571 23.78 -1.76 -9.39
N ILE A 572 23.30 -1.88 -8.15
CA ILE A 572 22.89 -3.17 -7.56
C ILE A 572 21.73 -3.77 -8.35
N ARG A 573 20.78 -2.95 -8.79
CA ARG A 573 19.64 -3.37 -9.60
C ARG A 573 20.01 -3.77 -11.04
N GLY A 574 21.18 -3.38 -11.53
CA GLY A 574 21.55 -3.53 -12.95
C GLY A 574 20.81 -2.54 -13.84
N TRP A 575 20.53 -1.35 -13.31
CA TRP A 575 19.93 -0.24 -14.05
C TRP A 575 21.00 0.79 -14.37
N ASP A 576 20.78 1.60 -15.42
CA ASP A 576 21.71 2.65 -15.81
C ASP A 576 21.63 3.87 -14.85
N GLU A 577 22.45 4.88 -15.11
CA GLU A 577 22.52 6.10 -14.29
C GLU A 577 21.20 6.91 -14.26
N ARG A 578 20.28 6.64 -15.18
CA ARG A 578 18.95 7.25 -15.19
C ARG A 578 17.93 6.45 -14.39
N GLY A 579 18.32 5.27 -13.89
CA GLY A 579 17.42 4.33 -13.23
C GLY A 579 16.58 3.49 -14.19
N ILE A 580 17.03 3.33 -15.44
CA ILE A 580 16.37 2.50 -16.44
C ILE A 580 17.09 1.14 -16.49
N PRO A 581 16.35 0.01 -16.44
CA PRO A 581 16.95 -1.31 -16.59
C PRO A 581 17.74 -1.43 -17.90
N THR A 582 18.96 -1.97 -17.83
CA THR A 582 19.77 -2.21 -19.03
C THR A 582 19.22 -3.39 -19.82
N GLU A 583 19.49 -3.45 -21.13
CA GLU A 583 19.12 -4.59 -21.96
C GLU A 583 19.69 -5.91 -21.41
N GLU A 584 20.94 -5.89 -20.96
CA GLU A 584 21.58 -7.04 -20.34
C GLU A 584 20.79 -7.54 -19.11
N THR A 585 20.41 -6.62 -18.22
CA THR A 585 19.62 -6.95 -17.02
C THR A 585 18.24 -7.49 -17.39
N LEU A 586 17.55 -6.87 -18.34
CA LEU A 586 16.23 -7.33 -18.80
C LEU A 586 16.31 -8.77 -19.34
N ARG A 587 17.29 -9.08 -20.18
CA ARG A 587 17.47 -10.44 -20.73
C ARG A 587 17.85 -11.44 -19.65
N ARG A 588 18.76 -11.08 -18.76
CA ARG A 588 19.15 -11.93 -17.62
C ARG A 588 17.96 -12.28 -16.70
N LEU A 589 17.03 -11.37 -16.55
CA LEU A 589 15.81 -11.57 -15.75
C LEU A 589 14.66 -12.26 -16.51
N GLY A 590 14.87 -12.63 -17.81
CA GLY A 590 13.81 -13.23 -18.64
C GLY A 590 12.74 -12.24 -19.08
N LEU A 591 13.10 -10.96 -19.15
CA LEU A 591 12.24 -9.85 -19.58
C LEU A 591 12.54 -9.43 -21.03
N ASP A 592 12.86 -10.39 -21.91
CA ASP A 592 13.15 -10.12 -23.32
C ASP A 592 12.02 -9.37 -24.03
N PHE A 593 10.77 -9.68 -23.67
CA PHE A 593 9.58 -9.03 -24.21
C PHE A 593 9.48 -7.53 -23.88
N VAL A 594 10.20 -7.06 -22.86
CA VAL A 594 10.24 -5.64 -22.47
C VAL A 594 11.19 -4.84 -23.38
N VAL A 595 12.24 -5.48 -23.87
CA VAL A 595 13.35 -4.82 -24.59
C VAL A 595 12.87 -3.99 -25.78
N GLU A 596 12.00 -4.54 -26.61
CA GLU A 596 11.54 -3.84 -27.82
C GLU A 596 10.71 -2.59 -27.49
N ASP A 597 9.84 -2.69 -26.49
CA ASP A 597 9.02 -1.55 -26.06
C ASP A 597 9.86 -0.45 -25.40
N LEU A 598 10.97 -0.81 -24.75
CA LEU A 598 11.90 0.15 -24.14
C LEU A 598 13.02 0.61 -25.08
N ARG A 599 13.14 0.05 -26.27
CA ARG A 599 14.24 0.35 -27.22
C ARG A 599 14.55 1.84 -27.35
N PRO A 600 13.55 2.75 -27.45
CA PRO A 600 13.83 4.18 -27.59
C PRO A 600 14.62 4.77 -26.41
N TRP A 601 14.58 4.16 -25.22
CA TRP A 601 15.21 4.65 -24.00
C TRP A 601 16.39 3.80 -23.52
N LEU A 602 16.64 2.64 -24.12
CA LEU A 602 17.80 1.80 -23.82
C LEU A 602 19.08 2.41 -24.39
N LYS A 603 20.18 2.31 -23.60
CA LYS A 603 21.54 2.64 -24.04
C LYS A 603 22.31 1.41 -24.45
#